data_b3bfcd9f69494c28e528fc958b2943cd
#
_entry.id   b3bfcd9f69494c28e528fc958b2943cd
#
_cell.length_a   1.000
_cell.length_b   1.000
_cell.length_c   1.000
_cell.angle_alpha   90.00
_cell.angle_beta   90.00
_cell.angle_gamma   90.00
#
_symmetry.space_group_name_H-M   'P 1'
#
loop_
_entity.id
_entity.type
_entity.pdbx_description
1 polymer ?
#
loop_
_entity_poly.entity_id
_entity_poly.type
_entity_poly.pdbx_seq_one_letter_code
_entity_poly.pdbx_strand_id
1 'polypeptide(L)'
;MNNYWLNIIVLFKRLMLVLIIYQLSRLFFYLNNSFVFQSAGILEFLGGIRFDLSAIFFTNALIIIAHTIPGNFKYKPIYQSVLKVLFVLINIIFIATNFIDVEYFKFTSRRSTFSLITASGMQADLVRLIPVFLKDYWWIVLTFVITIIGFWKLTPPFKSNKIKNNRPFKGYRKSIPYLVFLFSVGLVIIFGRGGLQRNPIKLVDAIRYSDSSVNTPLVLNTPFSILKTMFKSDNLKELNYYSESELNKIYQPIIELNAETEFEKKNIVLIILESFGEENLFLEFEGRKLTPFLDSLSTTFMYFDNAYANGRRSIDAVPSTILSIPNLMETSYISSPYSFNEVDGFNKVLKNEGYVTSFFHGAFNGSQNFHQFSIIASFDNYFGKDEYDGNHSEAEDGVWGIYDEEFLQFSVRQMDKLPQPFFSTIFTISSHNPFRVPDRYEGKFPKGNRLVHETVAYTDYALKKFFESAKKTDWYENTLFVITADHTSSDDKRDLYYLNPLGSYKIPIMVMDVGNE
;
A
#
# COMPACT_ATOMS: atom_id res chain seq x y z
N MET A 1 5.68 -17.70 43.72
CA MET A 1 4.88 -17.32 42.54
C MET A 1 4.03 -18.51 42.11
N ASN A 2 2.73 -18.33 41.84
CA ASN A 2 1.85 -19.42 41.40
C ASN A 2 2.31 -19.90 40.00
N ASN A 3 2.23 -21.22 39.73
CA ASN A 3 2.57 -21.82 38.42
C ASN A 3 1.85 -21.14 37.23
N TYR A 4 0.67 -20.59 37.45
CA TYR A 4 -0.06 -19.81 36.47
C TYR A 4 0.74 -18.59 35.97
N TRP A 5 1.13 -17.71 36.91
CA TRP A 5 1.88 -16.51 36.56
C TRP A 5 3.29 -16.82 36.05
N LEU A 6 3.92 -17.88 36.59
CA LEU A 6 5.20 -18.36 36.08
C LEU A 6 5.10 -18.75 34.60
N ASN A 7 4.03 -19.46 34.21
CA ASN A 7 3.79 -19.86 32.84
C ASN A 7 3.61 -18.65 31.90
N ILE A 8 2.87 -17.62 32.33
CA ILE A 8 2.70 -16.38 31.56
C ILE A 8 4.03 -15.63 31.40
N ILE A 9 4.83 -15.55 32.46
CA ILE A 9 6.16 -14.91 32.42
C ILE A 9 7.10 -15.67 31.47
N VAL A 10 7.06 -17.00 31.50
CA VAL A 10 7.85 -17.82 30.57
C VAL A 10 7.46 -17.57 29.12
N LEU A 11 6.16 -17.51 28.83
CA LEU A 11 5.65 -17.15 27.49
C LEU A 11 6.16 -15.76 27.08
N PHE A 12 5.97 -14.76 27.93
CA PHE A 12 6.41 -13.39 27.64
C PHE A 12 7.92 -13.32 27.35
N LYS A 13 8.75 -13.97 28.19
CA LYS A 13 10.21 -14.03 27.97
C LYS A 13 10.59 -14.72 26.66
N ARG A 14 9.85 -15.77 26.27
CA ARG A 14 10.05 -16.46 24.99
C ARG A 14 9.77 -15.54 23.81
N LEU A 15 8.63 -14.85 23.81
CA LEU A 15 8.26 -13.92 22.73
C LEU A 15 9.23 -12.73 22.66
N MET A 16 9.63 -12.17 23.80
CA MET A 16 10.63 -11.09 23.85
C MET A 16 11.99 -11.53 23.32
N LEU A 17 12.40 -12.77 23.58
CA LEU A 17 13.65 -13.32 23.04
C LEU A 17 13.61 -13.38 21.50
N VAL A 18 12.50 -13.81 20.91
CA VAL A 18 12.33 -13.81 19.45
C VAL A 18 12.37 -12.39 18.89
N LEU A 19 11.70 -11.44 19.56
CA LEU A 19 11.72 -10.03 19.14
C LEU A 19 13.15 -9.46 19.14
N ILE A 20 13.93 -9.76 20.19
CA ILE A 20 15.34 -9.33 20.26
C ILE A 20 16.14 -9.95 19.09
N ILE A 21 15.94 -11.24 18.80
CA ILE A 21 16.63 -11.91 17.69
C ILE A 21 16.23 -11.28 16.34
N TYR A 22 14.97 -10.93 16.14
CA TYR A 22 14.53 -10.26 14.90
C TYR A 22 15.20 -8.90 14.76
N GLN A 23 15.31 -8.11 15.84
CA GLN A 23 16.01 -6.82 15.81
C GLN A 23 17.52 -6.99 15.54
N LEU A 24 18.15 -7.99 16.15
CA LEU A 24 19.56 -8.31 15.87
C LEU A 24 19.75 -8.78 14.42
N SER A 25 18.83 -9.59 13.89
CA SER A 25 18.85 -10.02 12.49
C SER A 25 18.67 -8.83 11.54
N ARG A 26 17.81 -7.83 11.89
CA ARG A 26 17.64 -6.59 11.14
C ARG A 26 18.92 -5.76 11.16
N LEU A 27 19.56 -5.62 12.31
CA LEU A 27 20.84 -4.91 12.41
C LEU A 27 21.92 -5.62 11.56
N PHE A 28 21.98 -6.94 11.62
CA PHE A 28 22.90 -7.74 10.80
C PHE A 28 22.63 -7.57 9.31
N PHE A 29 21.37 -7.58 8.90
CA PHE A 29 20.94 -7.30 7.53
C PHE A 29 21.35 -5.88 7.09
N TYR A 30 21.12 -4.86 7.93
CA TYR A 30 21.54 -3.48 7.67
C TYR A 30 23.07 -3.37 7.47
N LEU A 31 23.85 -3.91 8.38
CA LEU A 31 25.31 -3.81 8.32
C LEU A 31 25.89 -4.45 7.04
N ASN A 32 25.28 -5.55 6.57
CA ASN A 32 25.73 -6.24 5.37
C ASN A 32 25.25 -5.63 4.05
N ASN A 33 24.26 -4.76 4.12
CA ASN A 33 23.65 -4.06 2.97
C ASN A 33 23.71 -2.53 3.11
N SER A 34 24.63 -2.01 3.94
CA SER A 34 24.74 -0.58 4.26
C SER A 34 24.99 0.30 3.04
N PHE A 35 25.57 -0.25 1.98
CA PHE A 35 25.79 0.46 0.72
C PHE A 35 24.45 0.84 0.02
N VAL A 36 23.36 0.09 0.26
CA VAL A 36 22.02 0.40 -0.23
C VAL A 36 21.32 1.37 0.72
N PHE A 37 21.43 1.17 2.04
CA PHE A 37 20.70 1.89 3.08
C PHE A 37 21.43 3.12 3.63
N GLN A 38 22.05 3.92 2.76
CA GLN A 38 22.91 5.05 3.17
C GLN A 38 22.18 6.13 4.00
N SER A 39 20.88 6.33 3.74
CA SER A 39 20.04 7.32 4.43
C SER A 39 19.20 6.73 5.57
N ALA A 40 19.35 5.43 5.88
CA ALA A 40 18.53 4.79 6.90
C ALA A 40 18.89 5.25 8.31
N GLY A 41 17.86 5.50 9.13
CA GLY A 41 17.98 5.98 10.49
C GLY A 41 17.27 5.07 11.51
N ILE A 42 17.04 5.61 12.69
CA ILE A 42 16.40 4.88 13.80
C ILE A 42 14.91 4.58 13.53
N LEU A 43 14.25 5.36 12.67
CA LEU A 43 12.82 5.22 12.37
C LEU A 43 12.51 3.88 11.71
N GLU A 44 13.36 3.39 10.81
CA GLU A 44 13.22 2.10 10.16
C GLU A 44 13.27 0.94 11.19
N PHE A 45 14.17 1.04 12.18
CA PHE A 45 14.27 0.04 13.25
C PHE A 45 13.04 0.06 14.16
N LEU A 46 12.60 1.25 14.59
CA LEU A 46 11.42 1.40 15.44
C LEU A 46 10.13 0.98 14.72
N GLY A 47 9.98 1.40 13.46
CA GLY A 47 8.86 0.97 12.61
C GLY A 47 8.87 -0.54 12.40
N GLY A 48 10.05 -1.13 12.23
CA GLY A 48 10.24 -2.57 12.07
C GLY A 48 9.71 -3.41 13.23
N ILE A 49 9.71 -2.89 14.47
CA ILE A 49 9.13 -3.60 15.63
C ILE A 49 7.66 -3.96 15.40
N ARG A 50 6.89 -3.11 14.73
CA ARG A 50 5.48 -3.36 14.41
C ARG A 50 5.30 -4.57 13.51
N PHE A 51 6.15 -4.70 12.50
CA PHE A 51 6.14 -5.84 11.56
C PHE A 51 6.67 -7.11 12.22
N ASP A 52 7.68 -6.99 13.10
CA ASP A 52 8.19 -8.12 13.88
C ASP A 52 7.11 -8.67 14.82
N LEU A 53 6.41 -7.79 15.56
CA LEU A 53 5.31 -8.22 16.44
C LEU A 53 4.22 -8.91 15.64
N SER A 54 3.86 -8.39 14.44
CA SER A 54 2.87 -9.03 13.59
C SER A 54 3.28 -10.45 13.18
N ALA A 55 4.51 -10.63 12.73
CA ALA A 55 5.04 -11.94 12.38
C ALA A 55 5.10 -12.88 13.60
N ILE A 56 5.63 -12.41 14.74
CA ILE A 56 5.80 -13.21 15.97
C ILE A 56 4.44 -13.69 16.49
N PHE A 57 3.45 -12.80 16.60
CA PHE A 57 2.13 -13.17 17.11
C PHE A 57 1.38 -14.09 16.16
N PHE A 58 1.56 -13.96 14.86
CA PHE A 58 0.97 -14.86 13.88
C PHE A 58 1.61 -16.25 13.94
N THR A 59 2.94 -16.35 13.85
CA THR A 59 3.67 -17.62 13.83
C THR A 59 3.57 -18.38 15.14
N ASN A 60 3.48 -17.66 16.26
CA ASN A 60 3.38 -18.26 17.60
C ASN A 60 1.94 -18.29 18.15
N ALA A 61 0.92 -18.03 17.33
CA ALA A 61 -0.48 -17.99 17.78
C ALA A 61 -0.88 -19.26 18.54
N LEU A 62 -0.59 -20.43 17.99
CA LEU A 62 -0.89 -21.72 18.62
C LEU A 62 -0.11 -21.91 19.95
N ILE A 63 1.13 -21.47 20.02
CA ILE A 63 1.95 -21.53 21.24
C ILE A 63 1.37 -20.61 22.32
N ILE A 64 0.95 -19.38 21.96
CA ILE A 64 0.32 -18.45 22.88
C ILE A 64 -0.98 -19.02 23.42
N ILE A 65 -1.83 -19.55 22.56
CA ILE A 65 -3.08 -20.22 22.94
C ILE A 65 -2.79 -21.42 23.87
N ALA A 66 -1.85 -22.29 23.52
CA ALA A 66 -1.50 -23.46 24.31
C ALA A 66 -0.93 -23.11 25.71
N HIS A 67 -0.22 -21.98 25.84
CA HIS A 67 0.22 -21.48 27.15
C HIS A 67 -0.92 -20.90 27.98
N THR A 68 -1.92 -20.28 27.36
CA THR A 68 -2.95 -19.49 28.05
C THR A 68 -4.25 -20.25 28.27
N ILE A 69 -4.52 -21.33 27.50
CA ILE A 69 -5.74 -22.14 27.62
C ILE A 69 -6.01 -22.52 29.10
N PRO A 70 -7.25 -22.36 29.60
CA PRO A 70 -7.59 -22.72 30.97
C PRO A 70 -7.40 -24.23 31.23
N GLY A 71 -6.86 -24.59 32.39
CA GLY A 71 -6.64 -25.99 32.78
C GLY A 71 -5.28 -26.20 33.47
N ASN A 72 -5.17 -27.28 34.27
CA ASN A 72 -3.94 -27.59 35.03
C ASN A 72 -2.97 -28.48 34.25
N PHE A 73 -3.43 -29.09 33.15
CA PHE A 73 -2.62 -30.01 32.34
C PHE A 73 -1.39 -29.30 31.75
N LYS A 74 -1.50 -28.01 31.48
CA LYS A 74 -0.44 -27.18 30.91
C LYS A 74 0.77 -27.03 31.81
N TYR A 75 0.70 -27.35 33.11
CA TYR A 75 1.83 -27.32 34.03
C TYR A 75 2.58 -28.64 34.10
N LYS A 76 2.13 -29.67 33.40
CA LYS A 76 2.82 -30.96 33.34
C LYS A 76 4.19 -30.79 32.64
N PRO A 77 5.29 -31.39 33.16
CA PRO A 77 6.62 -31.22 32.56
C PRO A 77 6.69 -31.60 31.07
N ILE A 78 6.07 -32.72 30.72
CA ILE A 78 6.01 -33.18 29.31
C ILE A 78 5.34 -32.16 28.41
N TYR A 79 4.19 -31.60 28.80
CA TYR A 79 3.49 -30.59 28.04
C TYR A 79 4.36 -29.37 27.81
N GLN A 80 5.02 -28.86 28.85
CA GLN A 80 5.90 -27.70 28.78
C GLN A 80 7.17 -27.96 27.97
N SER A 81 7.69 -29.18 28.00
CA SER A 81 8.83 -29.58 27.16
C SER A 81 8.43 -29.62 25.68
N VAL A 82 7.27 -30.18 25.35
CA VAL A 82 6.74 -30.19 23.99
C VAL A 82 6.53 -28.77 23.51
N LEU A 83 5.90 -27.89 24.32
CA LEU A 83 5.72 -26.47 23.95
C LEU A 83 7.06 -25.75 23.73
N LYS A 84 8.10 -26.04 24.54
CA LYS A 84 9.44 -25.46 24.33
C LYS A 84 10.01 -25.90 22.99
N VAL A 85 9.96 -27.20 22.69
CA VAL A 85 10.49 -27.75 21.43
C VAL A 85 9.75 -27.16 20.23
N LEU A 86 8.41 -27.17 20.24
CA LEU A 86 7.60 -26.59 19.16
C LEU A 86 7.88 -25.09 18.99
N PHE A 87 7.98 -24.34 20.08
CA PHE A 87 8.33 -22.92 20.05
C PHE A 87 9.68 -22.70 19.36
N VAL A 88 10.70 -23.48 19.71
CA VAL A 88 12.03 -23.34 19.11
C VAL A 88 12.01 -23.75 17.65
N LEU A 89 11.41 -24.87 17.29
CA LEU A 89 11.34 -25.34 15.90
C LEU A 89 10.65 -24.34 14.98
N ILE A 90 9.47 -23.83 15.38
CA ILE A 90 8.74 -22.82 14.60
C ILE A 90 9.64 -21.59 14.38
N ASN A 91 10.24 -21.07 15.45
CA ASN A 91 11.01 -19.83 15.32
C ASN A 91 12.34 -20.01 14.60
N ILE A 92 12.99 -21.18 14.66
CA ILE A 92 14.20 -21.48 13.85
C ILE A 92 13.89 -21.29 12.36
N ILE A 93 12.76 -21.82 11.87
CA ILE A 93 12.37 -21.71 10.47
C ILE A 93 12.27 -20.23 10.06
N PHE A 94 11.57 -19.41 10.84
CA PHE A 94 11.38 -18.01 10.51
C PHE A 94 12.64 -17.14 10.75
N ILE A 95 13.49 -17.48 11.71
CA ILE A 95 14.79 -16.82 11.87
C ILE A 95 15.68 -17.14 10.66
N ALA A 96 15.68 -18.39 10.17
CA ALA A 96 16.47 -18.76 8.99
C ALA A 96 16.14 -17.90 7.77
N THR A 97 14.85 -17.56 7.54
CA THR A 97 14.46 -16.72 6.41
C THR A 97 15.07 -15.31 6.47
N ASN A 98 15.21 -14.72 7.67
CA ASN A 98 15.89 -13.44 7.82
C ASN A 98 17.39 -13.51 7.47
N PHE A 99 18.06 -14.63 7.79
CA PHE A 99 19.46 -14.83 7.45
C PHE A 99 19.68 -15.11 5.95
N ILE A 100 18.76 -15.84 5.31
CA ILE A 100 18.80 -16.06 3.85
C ILE A 100 18.74 -14.71 3.13
N ASP A 101 17.91 -13.80 3.57
CA ASP A 101 17.76 -12.49 2.95
C ASP A 101 18.97 -11.57 3.09
N VAL A 102 19.92 -11.86 3.98
CA VAL A 102 21.13 -11.02 4.09
C VAL A 102 21.89 -10.98 2.75
N GLU A 103 21.96 -12.11 2.04
CA GLU A 103 22.58 -12.16 0.70
C GLU A 103 21.56 -12.12 -0.44
N TYR A 104 20.42 -12.79 -0.28
CA TYR A 104 19.42 -12.83 -1.36
C TYR A 104 18.90 -11.45 -1.75
N PHE A 105 18.85 -10.52 -0.79
CA PHE A 105 18.48 -9.12 -1.02
C PHE A 105 19.39 -8.42 -2.04
N LYS A 106 20.68 -8.73 -2.09
CA LYS A 106 21.63 -8.13 -3.03
C LYS A 106 21.26 -8.42 -4.50
N PHE A 107 20.57 -9.55 -4.73
CA PHE A 107 20.11 -9.96 -6.06
C PHE A 107 18.72 -9.45 -6.41
N THR A 108 17.86 -9.22 -5.41
CA THR A 108 16.43 -8.95 -5.63
C THR A 108 16.01 -7.55 -5.21
N SER A 109 16.85 -6.84 -4.46
CA SER A 109 16.57 -5.52 -3.85
C SER A 109 15.27 -5.47 -3.02
N ARG A 110 14.76 -6.63 -2.59
CA ARG A 110 13.53 -6.76 -1.79
C ARG A 110 13.60 -7.94 -0.82
N ARG A 111 12.76 -7.92 0.22
CA ARG A 111 12.60 -9.07 1.11
C ARG A 111 11.96 -10.24 0.38
N SER A 112 12.44 -11.45 0.67
CA SER A 112 11.86 -12.68 0.14
C SER A 112 10.38 -12.81 0.47
N THR A 113 9.62 -13.26 -0.51
CA THR A 113 8.19 -13.54 -0.43
C THR A 113 7.94 -15.04 -0.52
N PHE A 114 6.69 -15.47 -0.36
CA PHE A 114 6.34 -16.90 -0.46
C PHE A 114 6.67 -17.51 -1.83
N SER A 115 6.75 -16.68 -2.87
CA SER A 115 7.15 -17.12 -4.22
C SER A 115 8.54 -17.75 -4.27
N LEU A 116 9.46 -17.37 -3.39
CA LEU A 116 10.77 -18.01 -3.28
C LEU A 116 10.67 -19.52 -3.00
N ILE A 117 9.60 -19.93 -2.28
CA ILE A 117 9.38 -21.34 -1.91
C ILE A 117 8.58 -22.09 -2.97
N THR A 118 7.73 -21.38 -3.73
CA THR A 118 6.74 -21.98 -4.65
C THR A 118 7.08 -21.89 -6.12
N ALA A 119 8.11 -21.12 -6.50
CA ALA A 119 8.49 -20.95 -7.90
C ALA A 119 8.90 -22.31 -8.52
N SER A 120 8.16 -22.69 -9.58
CA SER A 120 8.43 -23.93 -10.32
C SER A 120 9.82 -23.85 -10.98
N GLY A 121 10.65 -24.87 -10.79
CA GLY A 121 12.04 -24.91 -11.27
C GLY A 121 13.08 -24.51 -10.22
N MET A 122 12.76 -23.59 -9.31
CA MET A 122 13.71 -23.12 -8.29
C MET A 122 13.99 -24.18 -7.21
N GLN A 123 13.07 -25.13 -6.98
CA GLN A 123 13.26 -26.17 -5.95
C GLN A 123 14.43 -27.11 -6.31
N ALA A 124 14.58 -27.51 -7.58
CA ALA A 124 15.69 -28.35 -8.00
C ALA A 124 17.02 -27.58 -7.96
N ASP A 125 17.01 -26.32 -8.35
CA ASP A 125 18.20 -25.45 -8.30
C ASP A 125 18.59 -25.10 -6.86
N LEU A 126 17.63 -24.84 -5.97
CA LEU A 126 17.92 -24.61 -4.55
C LEU A 126 18.67 -25.79 -3.93
N VAL A 127 18.22 -27.03 -4.15
CA VAL A 127 18.88 -28.23 -3.62
C VAL A 127 20.30 -28.36 -4.17
N ARG A 128 20.49 -28.10 -5.45
CA ARG A 128 21.80 -28.15 -6.12
C ARG A 128 22.74 -27.04 -5.64
N LEU A 129 22.23 -25.86 -5.36
CA LEU A 129 23.01 -24.68 -4.98
C LEU A 129 23.30 -24.61 -3.47
N ILE A 130 22.59 -25.36 -2.61
CA ILE A 130 22.84 -25.38 -1.16
C ILE A 130 24.33 -25.59 -0.82
N PRO A 131 25.06 -26.57 -1.36
CA PRO A 131 26.48 -26.76 -1.04
C PRO A 131 27.35 -25.56 -1.45
N VAL A 132 27.03 -24.91 -2.56
CA VAL A 132 27.72 -23.70 -3.04
C VAL A 132 27.47 -22.54 -2.08
N PHE A 133 26.22 -22.31 -1.72
CA PHE A 133 25.86 -21.25 -0.77
C PHE A 133 26.46 -21.47 0.61
N LEU A 134 26.50 -22.70 1.11
CA LEU A 134 27.14 -23.03 2.39
C LEU A 134 28.64 -22.73 2.36
N LYS A 135 29.32 -22.93 1.23
CA LYS A 135 30.74 -22.64 1.06
C LYS A 135 30.98 -21.14 0.88
N ASP A 136 30.24 -20.47 0.01
CA ASP A 136 30.50 -19.08 -0.35
C ASP A 136 30.05 -18.12 0.75
N TYR A 137 28.97 -18.44 1.48
CA TYR A 137 28.40 -17.61 2.55
C TYR A 137 28.53 -18.25 3.94
N TRP A 138 29.62 -19.01 4.15
CA TRP A 138 29.87 -19.76 5.40
C TRP A 138 29.77 -18.91 6.68
N TRP A 139 30.12 -17.64 6.62
CA TRP A 139 30.06 -16.70 7.74
C TRP A 139 28.63 -16.35 8.15
N ILE A 140 27.67 -16.28 7.19
CA ILE A 140 26.24 -16.12 7.50
C ILE A 140 25.73 -17.39 8.17
N VAL A 141 26.10 -18.55 7.62
CA VAL A 141 25.73 -19.84 8.19
C VAL A 141 26.28 -19.98 9.62
N LEU A 142 27.53 -19.60 9.85
CA LEU A 142 28.15 -19.61 11.18
C LEU A 142 27.37 -18.68 12.14
N THR A 143 27.06 -17.46 11.72
CA THR A 143 26.30 -16.49 12.52
C THR A 143 24.89 -17.01 12.83
N PHE A 144 24.22 -17.62 11.86
CA PHE A 144 22.94 -18.29 12.06
C PHE A 144 23.05 -19.42 13.08
N VAL A 145 24.02 -20.33 12.95
CA VAL A 145 24.22 -21.44 13.89
C VAL A 145 24.48 -20.93 15.32
N ILE A 146 25.32 -19.91 15.48
CA ILE A 146 25.56 -19.27 16.78
C ILE A 146 24.26 -18.71 17.35
N THR A 147 23.47 -18.04 16.50
CA THR A 147 22.17 -17.48 16.90
C THR A 147 21.21 -18.57 17.36
N ILE A 148 21.13 -19.70 16.66
CA ILE A 148 20.24 -20.83 17.03
C ILE A 148 20.70 -21.51 18.33
N ILE A 149 22.01 -21.72 18.51
CA ILE A 149 22.56 -22.26 19.77
C ILE A 149 22.24 -21.31 20.94
N GLY A 150 22.42 -19.99 20.74
CA GLY A 150 22.06 -18.98 21.72
C GLY A 150 20.56 -18.99 22.02
N PHE A 151 19.72 -19.03 20.97
CA PHE A 151 18.27 -19.09 21.09
C PHE A 151 17.81 -20.31 21.92
N TRP A 152 18.34 -21.49 21.62
CA TRP A 152 18.04 -22.72 22.38
C TRP A 152 18.42 -22.59 23.86
N LYS A 153 19.64 -22.11 24.13
CA LYS A 153 20.17 -21.99 25.51
C LYS A 153 19.41 -20.90 26.30
N LEU A 154 19.09 -19.78 25.69
CA LEU A 154 18.40 -18.65 26.32
C LEU A 154 16.88 -18.86 26.42
N THR A 155 16.30 -19.79 25.66
CA THR A 155 14.84 -20.05 25.72
C THR A 155 14.49 -20.61 27.12
N PRO A 156 13.73 -19.84 27.93
CA PRO A 156 13.50 -20.19 29.32
C PRO A 156 12.69 -21.49 29.46
N PRO A 157 13.18 -22.45 30.28
CA PRO A 157 12.38 -23.62 30.61
C PRO A 157 11.29 -23.25 31.61
N PHE A 158 10.17 -23.98 31.57
CA PHE A 158 9.18 -23.91 32.63
C PHE A 158 9.61 -24.88 33.76
N LYS A 159 10.00 -24.32 34.89
CA LYS A 159 10.32 -25.12 36.10
C LYS A 159 9.13 -25.02 37.06
N SER A 160 8.28 -26.06 37.07
CA SER A 160 7.16 -26.10 38.01
C SER A 160 7.66 -26.06 39.44
N ASN A 161 7.14 -25.14 40.24
CA ASN A 161 7.36 -25.16 41.67
C ASN A 161 6.62 -26.36 42.26
N LYS A 162 7.35 -27.39 42.59
CA LYS A 162 6.84 -28.69 43.12
C LYS A 162 6.00 -28.57 44.38
N ILE A 163 5.84 -27.38 45.01
CA ILE A 163 5.49 -27.33 46.41
C ILE A 163 4.43 -26.27 46.71
N LYS A 164 3.51 -26.72 47.59
CA LYS A 164 2.68 -26.00 48.59
C LYS A 164 1.95 -24.72 48.22
N ASN A 165 2.30 -23.98 47.17
CA ASN A 165 1.66 -22.70 46.79
C ASN A 165 0.83 -22.72 45.50
N ASN A 166 0.51 -23.89 44.98
CA ASN A 166 -0.44 -24.02 43.85
C ASN A 166 -1.88 -23.92 44.36
N ARG A 167 -2.15 -22.86 45.16
CA ARG A 167 -3.51 -22.61 45.64
C ARG A 167 -4.35 -22.29 44.42
N PRO A 168 -5.43 -23.08 44.15
CA PRO A 168 -6.35 -22.75 43.09
C PRO A 168 -6.95 -21.38 43.35
N PHE A 169 -7.22 -20.65 42.28
CA PHE A 169 -7.97 -19.40 42.37
C PHE A 169 -9.31 -19.65 43.06
N LYS A 170 -9.66 -18.85 44.09
CA LYS A 170 -10.89 -18.97 44.85
C LYS A 170 -11.83 -17.79 44.52
N GLY A 171 -13.12 -18.02 44.68
CA GLY A 171 -14.15 -16.99 44.45
C GLY A 171 -14.09 -16.45 43.01
N TYR A 172 -14.29 -15.15 42.83
CA TYR A 172 -14.22 -14.44 41.55
C TYR A 172 -12.90 -14.60 40.81
N ARG A 173 -11.81 -14.90 41.50
CA ARG A 173 -10.49 -15.13 40.89
C ARG A 173 -10.44 -16.39 39.99
N LYS A 174 -11.43 -17.28 40.08
CA LYS A 174 -11.55 -18.44 39.17
C LYS A 174 -11.71 -18.03 37.71
N SER A 175 -12.24 -16.84 37.44
CA SER A 175 -12.40 -16.29 36.09
C SER A 175 -11.09 -15.77 35.47
N ILE A 176 -10.05 -15.46 36.27
CA ILE A 176 -8.78 -14.90 35.77
C ILE A 176 -8.16 -15.71 34.62
N PRO A 177 -8.04 -17.06 34.68
CA PRO A 177 -7.48 -17.84 33.57
C PRO A 177 -8.28 -17.68 32.26
N TYR A 178 -9.60 -17.57 32.33
CA TYR A 178 -10.46 -17.37 31.17
C TYR A 178 -10.32 -15.97 30.57
N LEU A 179 -10.28 -14.95 31.43
CA LEU A 179 -10.08 -13.56 31.01
C LEU A 179 -8.69 -13.37 30.36
N VAL A 180 -7.64 -13.93 30.94
CA VAL A 180 -6.28 -13.87 30.36
C VAL A 180 -6.22 -14.66 29.05
N PHE A 181 -6.92 -15.78 28.94
CA PHE A 181 -7.01 -16.51 27.68
C PHE A 181 -7.68 -15.67 26.59
N LEU A 182 -8.86 -15.11 26.86
CA LEU A 182 -9.56 -14.21 25.92
C LEU A 182 -8.73 -12.98 25.56
N PHE A 183 -8.06 -12.38 26.54
CA PHE A 183 -7.14 -11.28 26.31
C PHE A 183 -5.97 -11.68 25.41
N SER A 184 -5.40 -12.88 25.62
CA SER A 184 -4.31 -13.38 24.80
C SER A 184 -4.74 -13.65 23.35
N VAL A 185 -5.96 -14.17 23.14
CA VAL A 185 -6.57 -14.32 21.82
C VAL A 185 -6.75 -12.93 21.17
N GLY A 186 -7.24 -11.95 21.93
CA GLY A 186 -7.34 -10.56 21.48
C GLY A 186 -5.99 -9.99 21.05
N LEU A 187 -4.92 -10.22 21.84
CA LEU A 187 -3.57 -9.78 21.49
C LEU A 187 -3.06 -10.47 20.22
N VAL A 188 -3.31 -11.77 20.04
CA VAL A 188 -2.94 -12.50 18.81
C VAL A 188 -3.61 -11.85 17.59
N ILE A 189 -4.89 -11.52 17.70
CA ILE A 189 -5.63 -10.86 16.61
C ILE A 189 -5.07 -9.45 16.36
N ILE A 190 -4.92 -8.63 17.41
CA ILE A 190 -4.48 -7.23 17.28
C ILE A 190 -3.07 -7.18 16.70
N PHE A 191 -2.11 -7.87 17.30
CA PHE A 191 -0.73 -7.83 16.83
C PHE A 191 -0.55 -8.57 15.50
N GLY A 192 -1.21 -9.71 15.28
CA GLY A 192 -1.19 -10.42 14.00
C GLY A 192 -1.71 -9.55 12.83
N ARG A 193 -2.68 -8.66 13.11
CA ARG A 193 -3.13 -7.64 12.15
C ARG A 193 -2.19 -6.43 12.05
N GLY A 194 -1.25 -6.28 12.99
CA GLY A 194 -0.32 -5.17 13.10
C GLY A 194 -0.90 -3.94 13.80
N GLY A 195 -2.01 -4.07 14.57
CA GLY A 195 -2.60 -3.01 15.38
C GLY A 195 -4.13 -2.96 15.30
N LEU A 196 -4.72 -1.85 15.78
CA LEU A 196 -6.16 -1.63 15.88
C LEU A 196 -6.80 -0.98 14.64
N GLN A 197 -6.02 -0.65 13.63
CA GLN A 197 -6.52 -0.03 12.39
C GLN A 197 -7.55 -0.92 11.67
N ARG A 198 -8.42 -0.28 10.86
CA ARG A 198 -9.50 -0.96 10.13
C ARG A 198 -8.99 -2.12 9.25
N ASN A 199 -7.92 -1.88 8.48
CA ASN A 199 -7.32 -2.89 7.60
C ASN A 199 -6.03 -3.47 8.21
N PRO A 200 -5.76 -4.78 8.09
CA PRO A 200 -4.48 -5.35 8.47
C PRO A 200 -3.32 -4.69 7.73
N ILE A 201 -2.17 -4.55 8.39
CA ILE A 201 -0.97 -4.00 7.73
C ILE A 201 -0.57 -4.86 6.53
N LYS A 202 -0.15 -4.17 5.47
CA LYS A 202 0.39 -4.74 4.22
C LYS A 202 1.89 -4.44 4.12
N LEU A 203 2.55 -5.02 3.12
CA LEU A 203 3.96 -4.73 2.84
C LEU A 203 4.19 -3.23 2.60
N VAL A 204 3.33 -2.60 1.79
CA VAL A 204 3.41 -1.18 1.45
C VAL A 204 3.33 -0.24 2.67
N ASP A 205 2.72 -0.66 3.77
CA ASP A 205 2.65 0.16 4.99
C ASP A 205 4.02 0.40 5.64
N ALA A 206 5.05 -0.36 5.26
CA ALA A 206 6.40 -0.18 5.77
C ALA A 206 7.01 1.18 5.36
N ILE A 207 6.60 1.73 4.21
CA ILE A 207 7.07 3.03 3.72
C ILE A 207 6.78 4.19 4.69
N ARG A 208 5.75 4.06 5.54
CA ARG A 208 5.41 5.08 6.57
C ARG A 208 6.50 5.31 7.61
N TYR A 209 7.46 4.40 7.70
CA TYR A 209 8.56 4.43 8.66
C TYR A 209 9.90 4.67 7.97
N SER A 210 9.86 5.20 6.76
CA SER A 210 11.05 5.45 5.96
C SER A 210 10.85 6.65 5.06
N ASP A 211 11.88 7.47 4.92
CA ASP A 211 11.88 8.65 4.04
C ASP A 211 12.14 8.26 2.56
N SER A 212 12.40 6.98 2.29
CA SER A 212 12.71 6.48 0.95
C SER A 212 12.21 5.06 0.75
N SER A 213 11.71 4.77 -0.46
CA SER A 213 11.32 3.41 -0.87
C SER A 213 12.49 2.42 -0.77
N VAL A 214 13.72 2.87 -1.04
CA VAL A 214 14.96 2.09 -0.94
C VAL A 214 15.18 1.54 0.48
N ASN A 215 14.81 2.28 1.52
CA ASN A 215 14.97 1.86 2.92
C ASN A 215 13.82 0.98 3.43
N THR A 216 12.71 0.88 2.71
CA THR A 216 11.53 0.08 3.12
C THR A 216 11.83 -1.39 3.44
N PRO A 217 12.72 -2.10 2.70
CA PRO A 217 13.10 -3.47 3.05
C PRO A 217 13.76 -3.60 4.43
N LEU A 218 14.34 -2.53 4.97
CA LEU A 218 14.90 -2.52 6.32
C LEU A 218 13.81 -2.50 7.40
N VAL A 219 12.68 -1.81 7.14
CA VAL A 219 11.51 -1.81 8.04
C VAL A 219 10.86 -3.19 8.10
N LEU A 220 10.74 -3.86 6.96
CA LEU A 220 10.18 -5.20 6.85
C LEU A 220 11.09 -6.26 7.48
N ASN A 221 10.49 -7.40 7.84
CA ASN A 221 11.19 -8.65 8.08
C ASN A 221 10.69 -9.73 7.12
N THR A 222 11.53 -10.69 6.80
CA THR A 222 11.23 -11.76 5.85
C THR A 222 10.07 -12.66 6.29
N PRO A 223 9.94 -13.07 7.59
CA PRO A 223 8.78 -13.80 8.06
C PRO A 223 7.46 -13.09 7.76
N PHE A 224 7.37 -11.78 8.00
CA PHE A 224 6.17 -11.01 7.69
C PHE A 224 5.87 -11.01 6.18
N SER A 225 6.89 -10.79 5.35
CA SER A 225 6.74 -10.75 3.90
C SER A 225 6.25 -12.10 3.36
N ILE A 226 6.82 -13.21 3.81
CA ILE A 226 6.39 -14.56 3.45
C ILE A 226 4.93 -14.80 3.87
N LEU A 227 4.57 -14.49 5.13
CA LEU A 227 3.21 -14.72 5.65
C LEU A 227 2.16 -13.90 4.91
N LYS A 228 2.47 -12.67 4.53
CA LYS A 228 1.53 -11.79 3.80
C LYS A 228 1.35 -12.18 2.35
N THR A 229 2.29 -12.91 1.77
CA THR A 229 2.25 -13.36 0.37
C THR A 229 1.87 -14.83 0.22
N MET A 230 1.81 -15.61 1.31
CA MET A 230 1.56 -17.06 1.30
C MET A 230 0.24 -17.48 0.62
N PHE A 231 -0.80 -16.67 0.73
CA PHE A 231 -2.12 -16.96 0.18
C PHE A 231 -2.45 -16.14 -1.07
N LYS A 232 -1.43 -15.49 -1.66
CA LYS A 232 -1.59 -14.70 -2.87
C LYS A 232 -0.88 -15.41 -4.02
N SER A 233 -1.64 -15.71 -5.07
CA SER A 233 -1.14 -16.38 -6.28
C SER A 233 -0.54 -15.40 -7.31
N ASP A 234 -0.22 -14.17 -6.92
CA ASP A 234 0.13 -13.06 -7.81
C ASP A 234 1.57 -13.11 -8.34
N ASN A 235 2.11 -14.29 -8.59
CA ASN A 235 3.38 -14.37 -9.30
C ASN A 235 3.15 -14.12 -10.78
N LEU A 236 3.70 -13.02 -11.30
CA LEU A 236 3.80 -12.82 -12.74
C LEU A 236 4.57 -14.01 -13.31
N LYS A 237 3.94 -14.70 -14.28
CA LYS A 237 4.58 -15.77 -15.03
C LYS A 237 5.09 -15.16 -16.32
N GLU A 238 6.34 -15.42 -16.64
CA GLU A 238 6.85 -15.12 -17.95
C GLU A 238 6.13 -16.02 -18.97
N LEU A 239 5.49 -15.40 -19.95
CA LEU A 239 4.71 -16.07 -20.98
C LEU A 239 5.41 -15.86 -22.33
N ASN A 240 6.16 -16.84 -22.76
CA ASN A 240 6.94 -16.79 -24.01
C ASN A 240 6.13 -17.37 -25.19
N TYR A 241 5.02 -16.69 -25.57
CA TYR A 241 4.21 -17.12 -26.73
C TYR A 241 4.81 -16.71 -28.06
N TYR A 242 5.63 -15.66 -28.09
CA TYR A 242 6.26 -15.11 -29.29
C TYR A 242 7.72 -14.83 -29.00
N SER A 243 8.56 -14.90 -30.03
CA SER A 243 9.92 -14.37 -29.95
C SER A 243 9.91 -12.85 -29.87
N GLU A 244 10.96 -12.23 -29.32
CA GLU A 244 11.10 -10.79 -29.22
C GLU A 244 10.97 -10.07 -30.56
N SER A 245 11.50 -10.68 -31.64
CA SER A 245 11.39 -10.17 -32.99
C SER A 245 9.96 -10.21 -33.57
N GLU A 246 9.13 -11.16 -33.13
CA GLU A 246 7.71 -11.23 -33.49
C GLU A 246 6.89 -10.21 -32.69
N LEU A 247 7.17 -10.08 -31.38
CA LEU A 247 6.53 -9.09 -30.54
C LEU A 247 6.75 -7.66 -31.07
N ASN A 248 7.96 -7.31 -31.43
CA ASN A 248 8.32 -5.99 -31.97
C ASN A 248 7.63 -5.67 -33.30
N LYS A 249 7.19 -6.68 -34.07
CA LYS A 249 6.35 -6.48 -35.25
C LYS A 249 4.88 -6.24 -34.92
N ILE A 250 4.39 -6.79 -33.81
CA ILE A 250 2.99 -6.68 -33.39
C ILE A 250 2.77 -5.39 -32.60
N TYR A 251 3.70 -5.05 -31.73
CA TYR A 251 3.59 -3.90 -30.82
C TYR A 251 4.97 -3.32 -30.49
N GLN A 252 5.13 -2.03 -30.73
CA GLN A 252 6.30 -1.27 -30.31
C GLN A 252 5.87 -0.32 -29.17
N PRO A 253 6.28 -0.59 -27.92
CA PRO A 253 5.91 0.25 -26.78
C PRO A 253 6.62 1.62 -26.77
N ILE A 254 7.76 1.72 -27.46
CA ILE A 254 8.55 2.95 -27.56
C ILE A 254 8.26 3.58 -28.92
N ILE A 255 7.69 4.77 -28.91
CA ILE A 255 7.48 5.59 -30.08
C ILE A 255 8.55 6.68 -30.05
N GLU A 256 9.48 6.65 -31.01
CA GLU A 256 10.43 7.74 -31.20
C GLU A 256 9.72 8.91 -31.86
N LEU A 257 9.58 10.00 -31.12
CA LEU A 257 9.07 11.26 -31.67
C LEU A 257 10.27 12.11 -32.11
N ASN A 258 10.30 12.46 -33.39
CA ASN A 258 11.22 13.49 -33.89
C ASN A 258 10.66 14.85 -33.46
N ALA A 259 11.02 15.30 -32.26
CA ALA A 259 10.67 16.64 -31.81
C ALA A 259 11.55 17.65 -32.58
N GLU A 260 10.94 18.49 -33.42
CA GLU A 260 11.62 19.60 -34.11
C GLU A 260 11.71 20.88 -33.23
N THR A 261 11.08 20.85 -32.03
CA THR A 261 10.98 21.98 -31.09
C THR A 261 11.74 21.69 -29.81
N GLU A 262 12.33 22.75 -29.24
CA GLU A 262 12.91 22.67 -27.89
C GLU A 262 11.86 22.35 -26.84
N PHE A 263 12.26 21.62 -25.79
CA PHE A 263 11.37 21.26 -24.68
C PHE A 263 11.03 22.52 -23.85
N GLU A 264 9.77 22.91 -23.87
CA GLU A 264 9.24 24.00 -23.03
C GLU A 264 8.84 23.46 -21.65
N LYS A 265 9.41 24.04 -20.60
CA LYS A 265 9.11 23.65 -19.22
C LYS A 265 7.84 24.34 -18.70
N LYS A 266 6.67 23.87 -19.13
CA LYS A 266 5.38 24.30 -18.57
C LYS A 266 5.06 23.56 -17.29
N ASN A 267 4.30 24.18 -16.38
CA ASN A 267 3.67 23.45 -15.30
C ASN A 267 2.70 22.40 -15.86
N ILE A 268 2.50 21.30 -15.15
CA ILE A 268 1.60 20.24 -15.56
C ILE A 268 0.64 19.94 -14.40
N VAL A 269 -0.66 19.98 -14.67
CA VAL A 269 -1.71 19.60 -13.71
C VAL A 269 -2.51 18.44 -14.29
N LEU A 270 -2.34 17.26 -13.71
CA LEU A 270 -3.09 16.06 -14.05
C LEU A 270 -4.27 15.90 -13.07
N ILE A 271 -5.49 15.98 -13.56
CA ILE A 271 -6.71 15.80 -12.78
C ILE A 271 -7.32 14.44 -13.13
N ILE A 272 -7.39 13.55 -12.15
CA ILE A 272 -8.01 12.23 -12.25
C ILE A 272 -9.37 12.31 -11.57
N LEU A 273 -10.45 12.09 -12.31
CA LEU A 273 -11.83 12.12 -11.82
C LEU A 273 -12.22 10.73 -11.30
N GLU A 274 -12.72 10.66 -10.08
CA GLU A 274 -13.21 9.43 -9.46
C GLU A 274 -14.47 8.91 -10.16
N SER A 275 -14.47 7.64 -10.58
CA SER A 275 -15.64 6.93 -11.14
C SER A 275 -16.35 7.65 -12.32
N PHE A 276 -15.58 8.38 -13.12
CA PHE A 276 -16.12 9.27 -14.16
C PHE A 276 -16.03 8.63 -15.55
N GLY A 277 -17.07 7.87 -15.94
CA GLY A 277 -17.17 7.35 -17.31
C GLY A 277 -17.46 8.44 -18.35
N GLU A 278 -16.95 8.26 -19.57
CA GLU A 278 -17.22 9.13 -20.72
C GLU A 278 -18.72 9.29 -20.99
N GLU A 279 -19.51 8.27 -20.66
CA GLU A 279 -20.97 8.27 -20.74
C GLU A 279 -21.68 9.42 -20.00
N ASN A 280 -21.01 10.10 -19.07
CA ASN A 280 -21.57 11.22 -18.32
C ASN A 280 -21.47 12.56 -19.05
N LEU A 281 -20.66 12.64 -20.11
CA LEU A 281 -20.56 13.84 -20.94
C LEU A 281 -21.79 13.99 -21.83
N PHE A 282 -22.17 15.24 -22.10
CA PHE A 282 -23.26 15.62 -22.97
C PHE A 282 -24.65 15.11 -22.55
N LEU A 283 -24.79 14.55 -21.34
CA LEU A 283 -26.09 14.15 -20.82
C LEU A 283 -26.91 15.36 -20.36
N GLU A 284 -28.23 15.27 -20.60
CA GLU A 284 -29.18 16.25 -20.16
C GLU A 284 -30.38 15.59 -19.47
N PHE A 285 -30.79 16.14 -18.34
CA PHE A 285 -31.96 15.71 -17.58
C PHE A 285 -32.85 16.91 -17.25
N GLU A 286 -34.11 16.86 -17.66
CA GLU A 286 -35.11 17.91 -17.39
C GLU A 286 -34.62 19.31 -17.82
N GLY A 287 -33.97 19.42 -19.01
CA GLY A 287 -33.42 20.65 -19.53
C GLY A 287 -32.15 21.17 -18.84
N ARG A 288 -31.53 20.37 -17.99
CA ARG A 288 -30.25 20.68 -17.31
C ARG A 288 -29.15 19.71 -17.73
N LYS A 289 -28.06 20.26 -18.25
CA LYS A 289 -26.87 19.45 -18.56
C LYS A 289 -26.24 18.90 -17.29
N LEU A 290 -25.74 17.66 -17.37
CA LEU A 290 -25.06 16.97 -16.25
C LEU A 290 -23.67 17.58 -16.00
N THR A 291 -22.90 17.79 -17.08
CA THR A 291 -21.48 18.20 -17.03
C THR A 291 -21.22 19.41 -17.94
N PRO A 292 -21.93 20.56 -17.74
CA PRO A 292 -21.85 21.70 -18.65
C PRO A 292 -20.45 22.30 -18.78
N PHE A 293 -19.61 22.22 -17.75
CA PHE A 293 -18.24 22.72 -17.79
C PHE A 293 -17.33 21.81 -18.60
N LEU A 294 -17.32 20.51 -18.29
CA LEU A 294 -16.53 19.52 -19.04
C LEU A 294 -16.99 19.39 -20.50
N ASP A 295 -18.29 19.48 -20.77
CA ASP A 295 -18.83 19.54 -22.14
C ASP A 295 -18.26 20.75 -22.93
N SER A 296 -18.14 21.91 -22.28
CA SER A 296 -17.53 23.09 -22.88
C SER A 296 -16.05 22.88 -23.16
N LEU A 297 -15.32 22.30 -22.20
CA LEU A 297 -13.89 22.01 -22.37
C LEU A 297 -13.63 21.01 -23.51
N SER A 298 -14.42 19.94 -23.60
CA SER A 298 -14.28 18.93 -24.66
C SER A 298 -14.53 19.46 -26.08
N THR A 299 -15.25 20.57 -26.21
CA THR A 299 -15.51 21.24 -27.51
C THR A 299 -14.49 22.34 -27.83
N THR A 300 -13.76 22.82 -26.83
CA THR A 300 -12.80 23.93 -26.98
C THR A 300 -11.36 23.43 -27.09
N PHE A 301 -11.02 22.36 -26.37
CA PHE A 301 -9.65 21.83 -26.28
C PHE A 301 -9.55 20.44 -26.91
N MET A 302 -8.36 19.86 -26.87
CA MET A 302 -8.12 18.52 -27.40
C MET A 302 -8.85 17.47 -26.54
N TYR A 303 -9.80 16.78 -27.14
CA TYR A 303 -10.58 15.71 -26.53
C TYR A 303 -10.36 14.38 -27.24
N PHE A 304 -10.07 13.33 -26.48
CA PHE A 304 -9.91 11.97 -26.97
C PHE A 304 -11.16 11.16 -26.65
N ASP A 305 -11.97 10.90 -27.66
CA ASP A 305 -13.25 10.18 -27.58
C ASP A 305 -13.08 8.64 -27.57
N ASN A 306 -11.87 8.15 -27.73
CA ASN A 306 -11.55 6.72 -27.78
C ASN A 306 -10.50 6.35 -26.73
N ALA A 307 -10.75 6.72 -25.47
CA ALA A 307 -9.87 6.50 -24.36
C ALA A 307 -10.46 5.48 -23.36
N TYR A 308 -9.61 4.66 -22.78
CA TYR A 308 -10.01 3.57 -21.90
C TYR A 308 -9.13 3.50 -20.66
N ALA A 309 -9.76 3.33 -19.48
CA ALA A 309 -9.06 3.09 -18.23
C ALA A 309 -8.33 1.74 -18.24
N ASN A 310 -7.25 1.64 -17.51
CA ASN A 310 -6.48 0.39 -17.36
C ASN A 310 -6.86 -0.38 -16.09
N GLY A 311 -7.98 -0.08 -15.47
CA GLY A 311 -8.50 -0.75 -14.29
C GLY A 311 -9.96 -0.39 -14.05
N ARG A 312 -10.64 -1.14 -13.20
CA ARG A 312 -12.02 -0.88 -12.78
C ARG A 312 -12.14 -0.43 -11.32
N ARG A 313 -11.02 -0.17 -10.70
CA ARG A 313 -10.92 0.33 -9.32
C ARG A 313 -9.79 1.37 -9.28
N SER A 314 -9.97 2.39 -8.49
CA SER A 314 -8.99 3.48 -8.32
C SER A 314 -7.59 2.95 -7.98
N ILE A 315 -7.52 1.95 -7.10
CA ILE A 315 -6.25 1.32 -6.70
C ILE A 315 -5.49 0.62 -7.85
N ASP A 316 -6.16 0.31 -8.95
CA ASP A 316 -5.58 -0.27 -10.17
C ASP A 316 -5.24 0.83 -11.18
N ALA A 317 -6.17 1.77 -11.37
CA ALA A 317 -6.10 2.78 -12.42
C ALA A 317 -5.10 3.91 -12.12
N VAL A 318 -5.02 4.38 -10.87
CA VAL A 318 -4.11 5.47 -10.49
C VAL A 318 -2.63 5.11 -10.74
N PRO A 319 -2.13 3.91 -10.35
CA PRO A 319 -0.77 3.49 -10.72
C PRO A 319 -0.56 3.40 -12.24
N SER A 320 -1.57 2.92 -12.98
CA SER A 320 -1.48 2.84 -14.44
C SER A 320 -1.36 4.21 -15.09
N THR A 321 -2.10 5.19 -14.59
CA THR A 321 -2.07 6.57 -15.09
C THR A 321 -0.73 7.26 -14.80
N ILE A 322 -0.15 7.07 -13.60
CA ILE A 322 1.04 7.78 -13.16
C ILE A 322 2.34 7.06 -13.58
N LEU A 323 2.35 5.73 -13.51
CA LEU A 323 3.56 4.93 -13.76
C LEU A 323 3.54 4.22 -15.10
N SER A 324 2.47 4.34 -15.90
CA SER A 324 2.28 3.58 -17.15
C SER A 324 2.37 2.05 -16.97
N ILE A 325 2.05 1.55 -15.77
CA ILE A 325 2.05 0.11 -15.48
C ILE A 325 0.67 -0.46 -15.76
N PRO A 326 0.50 -1.35 -16.77
CA PRO A 326 -0.79 -1.95 -17.05
C PRO A 326 -1.23 -2.87 -15.89
N ASN A 327 -2.52 -2.86 -15.57
CA ASN A 327 -3.10 -3.75 -14.56
C ASN A 327 -3.30 -5.15 -15.14
N LEU A 328 -2.26 -5.97 -15.12
CA LEU A 328 -2.26 -7.35 -15.62
C LEU A 328 -2.38 -8.40 -14.50
N MET A 329 -2.48 -7.98 -13.24
CA MET A 329 -2.57 -8.86 -12.08
C MET A 329 -3.97 -8.81 -11.45
N GLU A 330 -4.41 -9.90 -10.84
CA GLU A 330 -5.65 -9.92 -10.04
C GLU A 330 -5.55 -9.02 -8.80
N THR A 331 -4.36 -8.95 -8.19
CA THR A 331 -4.08 -8.02 -7.09
C THR A 331 -3.52 -6.72 -7.66
N SER A 332 -4.06 -5.58 -7.19
CA SER A 332 -3.56 -4.26 -7.58
C SER A 332 -2.06 -4.11 -7.30
N TYR A 333 -1.34 -3.36 -8.15
CA TYR A 333 0.09 -3.08 -7.99
C TYR A 333 0.44 -2.62 -6.57
N ILE A 334 -0.29 -1.64 -6.02
CA ILE A 334 -0.07 -1.09 -4.67
C ILE A 334 -0.18 -2.16 -3.58
N SER A 335 -0.98 -3.21 -3.78
CA SER A 335 -1.18 -4.28 -2.80
C SER A 335 -0.35 -5.53 -3.08
N SER A 336 0.36 -5.56 -4.19
CA SER A 336 1.15 -6.70 -4.67
C SER A 336 2.51 -6.78 -3.98
N PRO A 337 3.22 -7.91 -4.10
CA PRO A 337 4.61 -8.02 -3.68
C PRO A 337 5.58 -7.10 -4.46
N TYR A 338 5.14 -6.59 -5.61
CA TYR A 338 5.93 -5.73 -6.49
C TYR A 338 5.83 -4.24 -6.15
N SER A 339 5.00 -3.87 -5.17
CA SER A 339 4.76 -2.48 -4.77
C SER A 339 5.99 -1.70 -4.29
N PHE A 340 7.11 -2.39 -4.03
CA PHE A 340 8.38 -1.75 -3.64
C PHE A 340 9.42 -1.75 -4.74
N ASN A 341 9.10 -2.27 -5.92
CA ASN A 341 10.05 -2.20 -7.02
C ASN A 341 10.27 -0.72 -7.37
N GLU A 342 11.51 -0.37 -7.66
CA GLU A 342 11.82 0.93 -8.23
C GLU A 342 11.19 1.01 -9.62
N VAL A 343 10.44 2.08 -9.87
CA VAL A 343 9.72 2.29 -11.11
C VAL A 343 9.96 3.71 -11.60
N ASP A 344 10.30 3.84 -12.86
CA ASP A 344 10.43 5.12 -13.52
C ASP A 344 9.06 5.54 -14.09
N GLY A 345 8.32 6.29 -13.31
CA GLY A 345 7.07 6.90 -13.73
C GLY A 345 7.27 8.29 -14.34
N PHE A 346 6.22 8.84 -14.93
CA PHE A 346 6.24 10.16 -15.56
C PHE A 346 6.73 11.26 -14.60
N ASN A 347 6.29 11.23 -13.35
CA ASN A 347 6.72 12.16 -12.31
C ASN A 347 8.22 12.10 -12.01
N LYS A 348 8.85 10.90 -12.03
CA LYS A 348 10.30 10.76 -11.83
C LYS A 348 11.08 11.37 -13.01
N VAL A 349 10.59 11.20 -14.23
CA VAL A 349 11.17 11.83 -15.43
C VAL A 349 11.11 13.35 -15.31
N LEU A 350 9.95 13.90 -14.96
CA LEU A 350 9.78 15.35 -14.77
C LEU A 350 10.64 15.90 -13.61
N LYS A 351 10.73 15.15 -12.53
CA LYS A 351 11.60 15.52 -11.39
C LYS A 351 13.08 15.63 -11.81
N ASN A 352 13.56 14.74 -12.67
CA ASN A 352 14.92 14.82 -13.22
C ASN A 352 15.13 16.06 -14.11
N GLU A 353 14.03 16.59 -14.69
CA GLU A 353 14.00 17.85 -15.43
C GLU A 353 13.84 19.09 -14.53
N GLY A 354 13.85 18.91 -13.20
CA GLY A 354 13.78 19.98 -12.22
C GLY A 354 12.38 20.40 -11.80
N TYR A 355 11.35 19.58 -12.08
CA TYR A 355 9.99 19.81 -11.58
C TYR A 355 9.86 19.47 -10.10
N VAL A 356 9.09 20.26 -9.36
CA VAL A 356 8.58 19.88 -8.05
C VAL A 356 7.28 19.09 -8.24
N THR A 357 7.19 17.90 -7.64
CA THR A 357 6.10 16.96 -7.88
C THR A 357 5.19 16.83 -6.66
N SER A 358 3.86 16.89 -6.86
CA SER A 358 2.88 16.86 -5.76
C SER A 358 1.68 15.98 -6.09
N PHE A 359 1.22 15.20 -5.11
CA PHE A 359 0.03 14.36 -5.22
C PHE A 359 -1.05 14.85 -4.23
N PHE A 360 -2.22 15.19 -4.75
CA PHE A 360 -3.36 15.70 -4.00
C PHE A 360 -4.50 14.67 -4.00
N HIS A 361 -4.99 14.27 -2.83
CA HIS A 361 -6.12 13.36 -2.72
C HIS A 361 -6.87 13.59 -1.41
N GLY A 362 -8.05 14.19 -1.46
CA GLY A 362 -8.82 14.65 -0.29
C GLY A 362 -9.28 13.57 0.69
N ALA A 363 -9.00 12.29 0.44
CA ALA A 363 -9.31 11.20 1.34
C ALA A 363 -8.34 11.12 2.54
N PHE A 364 -8.71 10.28 3.52
CA PHE A 364 -7.81 9.95 4.64
C PHE A 364 -6.44 9.50 4.17
N ASN A 365 -5.38 9.99 4.82
CA ASN A 365 -3.98 9.71 4.49
C ASN A 365 -3.68 8.24 4.55
N GLY A 366 -4.05 7.32 4.14
CA GLY A 366 -3.88 5.87 4.13
C GLY A 366 -5.00 5.17 3.37
N SER A 367 -5.94 5.96 2.83
CA SER A 367 -6.99 5.43 1.97
C SER A 367 -6.35 4.75 0.77
N GLN A 368 -6.73 3.50 0.50
CA GLN A 368 -6.20 2.65 -0.56
C GLN A 368 -4.66 2.62 -0.68
N ASN A 369 -3.93 3.15 0.31
CA ASN A 369 -2.47 3.30 0.35
C ASN A 369 -1.91 4.30 -0.69
N PHE A 370 -2.69 5.29 -1.13
CA PHE A 370 -2.22 6.28 -2.11
C PHE A 370 -1.10 7.18 -1.57
N HIS A 371 -1.11 7.50 -0.29
CA HIS A 371 0.02 8.21 0.32
C HIS A 371 1.32 7.39 0.20
N GLN A 372 1.29 6.09 0.54
CA GLN A 372 2.45 5.21 0.40
C GLN A 372 2.88 5.06 -1.07
N PHE A 373 1.90 4.96 -1.95
CA PHE A 373 2.12 4.90 -3.39
C PHE A 373 2.79 6.18 -3.91
N SER A 374 2.39 7.37 -3.48
CA SER A 374 3.00 8.62 -3.92
C SER A 374 4.49 8.69 -3.57
N ILE A 375 4.91 8.17 -2.41
CA ILE A 375 6.32 8.09 -2.02
C ILE A 375 7.08 7.11 -2.93
N ILE A 376 6.50 5.92 -3.20
CA ILE A 376 7.09 4.92 -4.12
C ILE A 376 7.21 5.49 -5.53
N ALA A 377 6.18 6.21 -5.98
CA ALA A 377 6.17 6.91 -7.25
C ALA A 377 7.07 8.17 -7.27
N SER A 378 7.82 8.45 -6.19
CA SER A 378 8.79 9.54 -6.07
C SER A 378 8.21 10.95 -6.14
N PHE A 379 6.96 11.17 -5.69
CA PHE A 379 6.44 12.51 -5.46
C PHE A 379 7.16 13.20 -4.30
N ASP A 380 7.42 14.50 -4.42
CA ASP A 380 8.04 15.32 -3.37
C ASP A 380 7.04 15.63 -2.24
N ASN A 381 5.78 15.85 -2.60
CA ASN A 381 4.74 16.24 -1.66
C ASN A 381 3.50 15.35 -1.80
N TYR A 382 2.84 15.10 -0.67
CA TYR A 382 1.50 14.52 -0.62
C TYR A 382 0.59 15.43 0.19
N PHE A 383 -0.57 15.75 -0.34
CA PHE A 383 -1.60 16.55 0.32
C PHE A 383 -2.88 15.72 0.39
N GLY A 384 -3.22 15.27 1.58
CA GLY A 384 -4.44 14.52 1.86
C GLY A 384 -5.40 15.29 2.77
N LYS A 385 -6.31 14.54 3.41
CA LYS A 385 -7.23 15.11 4.39
C LYS A 385 -6.49 15.72 5.59
N ASP A 386 -5.38 15.12 6.03
CA ASP A 386 -4.66 15.55 7.22
C ASP A 386 -3.92 16.88 6.99
N GLU A 387 -3.57 17.20 5.73
CA GLU A 387 -2.94 18.47 5.34
C GLU A 387 -3.94 19.57 4.99
N TYR A 388 -5.26 19.26 4.92
CA TYR A 388 -6.29 20.24 4.62
C TYR A 388 -6.40 21.29 5.72
N ASP A 389 -6.27 22.57 5.35
CA ASP A 389 -6.21 23.73 6.25
C ASP A 389 -7.54 24.46 6.47
N GLY A 390 -8.64 23.95 5.91
CA GLY A 390 -9.96 24.57 5.99
C GLY A 390 -10.84 24.07 7.14
N ASN A 391 -12.12 24.43 7.10
CA ASN A 391 -13.10 23.99 8.09
C ASN A 391 -13.54 22.54 7.83
N HIS A 392 -12.98 21.60 8.57
CA HIS A 392 -13.29 20.18 8.45
C HIS A 392 -14.77 19.84 8.67
N SER A 393 -15.46 20.53 9.59
CA SER A 393 -16.86 20.22 9.90
C SER A 393 -17.84 20.48 8.75
N GLU A 394 -17.48 21.35 7.81
CA GLU A 394 -18.30 21.68 6.65
C GLU A 394 -17.79 21.04 5.35
N ALA A 395 -16.51 20.70 5.34
CA ALA A 395 -15.82 20.18 4.15
C ALA A 395 -15.83 18.65 4.05
N GLU A 396 -16.09 17.92 5.15
CA GLU A 396 -16.03 16.45 5.16
C GLU A 396 -17.34 15.80 4.71
N ASP A 397 -17.25 14.78 3.85
CA ASP A 397 -18.40 13.97 3.41
C ASP A 397 -18.88 12.96 4.47
N GLY A 398 -18.12 12.81 5.58
CA GLY A 398 -18.38 11.89 6.66
C GLY A 398 -18.05 10.42 6.36
N VAL A 399 -17.49 10.12 5.18
CA VAL A 399 -17.18 8.75 4.73
C VAL A 399 -15.73 8.62 4.24
N TRP A 400 -15.36 9.37 3.22
CA TRP A 400 -14.06 9.27 2.54
C TRP A 400 -13.11 10.38 2.93
N GLY A 401 -13.57 11.65 2.93
CA GLY A 401 -12.71 12.77 3.22
C GLY A 401 -13.34 14.12 2.91
N ILE A 402 -12.57 15.00 2.27
CA ILE A 402 -12.94 16.38 1.96
C ILE A 402 -13.65 16.41 0.61
N TYR A 403 -14.80 17.06 0.53
CA TYR A 403 -15.54 17.27 -0.71
C TYR A 403 -14.70 17.96 -1.80
N ASP A 404 -14.96 17.62 -3.06
CA ASP A 404 -14.13 18.05 -4.19
C ASP A 404 -14.02 19.58 -4.31
N GLU A 405 -15.09 20.36 -4.08
CA GLU A 405 -15.00 21.82 -4.18
C GLU A 405 -13.97 22.39 -3.20
N GLU A 406 -14.07 22.02 -1.93
CA GLU A 406 -13.18 22.48 -0.88
C GLU A 406 -11.73 22.02 -1.12
N PHE A 407 -11.58 20.76 -1.51
CA PHE A 407 -10.26 20.19 -1.73
C PHE A 407 -9.57 20.75 -2.98
N LEU A 408 -10.32 20.99 -4.05
CA LEU A 408 -9.79 21.62 -5.26
C LEU A 408 -9.37 23.08 -5.00
N GLN A 409 -10.13 23.84 -4.19
CA GLN A 409 -9.73 25.18 -3.77
C GLN A 409 -8.47 25.15 -2.88
N PHE A 410 -8.36 24.18 -2.00
CA PHE A 410 -7.13 23.94 -1.22
C PHE A 410 -5.95 23.60 -2.14
N SER A 411 -6.15 22.76 -3.14
CA SER A 411 -5.11 22.40 -4.11
C SER A 411 -4.58 23.61 -4.87
N VAL A 412 -5.43 24.53 -5.31
CA VAL A 412 -4.98 25.79 -5.94
C VAL A 412 -4.08 26.58 -4.99
N ARG A 413 -4.50 26.75 -3.71
CA ARG A 413 -3.70 27.49 -2.72
C ARG A 413 -2.35 26.84 -2.41
N GLN A 414 -2.25 25.51 -2.47
CA GLN A 414 -0.97 24.83 -2.25
C GLN A 414 -0.08 24.90 -3.49
N MET A 415 -0.65 24.72 -4.70
CA MET A 415 0.09 24.88 -5.96
C MET A 415 0.67 26.28 -6.12
N ASP A 416 -0.05 27.32 -5.65
CA ASP A 416 0.42 28.71 -5.68
C ASP A 416 1.69 28.97 -4.83
N LYS A 417 2.00 28.04 -3.90
CA LYS A 417 3.20 28.07 -3.08
C LYS A 417 4.38 27.26 -3.67
N LEU A 418 4.13 26.46 -4.72
CA LEU A 418 5.15 25.62 -5.31
C LEU A 418 6.09 26.43 -6.21
N PRO A 419 7.39 26.13 -6.24
CA PRO A 419 8.28 26.64 -7.27
C PRO A 419 7.90 26.08 -8.64
N GLN A 420 8.00 26.91 -9.69
CA GLN A 420 7.80 26.49 -11.07
C GLN A 420 9.13 26.05 -11.72
N PRO A 421 9.15 25.05 -12.60
CA PRO A 421 7.97 24.28 -13.03
C PRO A 421 7.56 23.23 -11.99
N PHE A 422 6.28 22.95 -11.90
CA PHE A 422 5.74 21.88 -11.06
C PHE A 422 4.88 20.87 -11.84
N PHE A 423 4.80 19.65 -11.32
CA PHE A 423 3.85 18.61 -11.74
C PHE A 423 2.95 18.27 -10.57
N SER A 424 1.66 18.53 -10.70
CA SER A 424 0.66 18.25 -9.68
C SER A 424 -0.38 17.25 -10.20
N THR A 425 -0.54 16.14 -9.49
CA THR A 425 -1.63 15.18 -9.73
C THR A 425 -2.72 15.40 -8.69
N ILE A 426 -3.96 15.62 -9.12
CA ILE A 426 -5.14 15.77 -8.26
C ILE A 426 -6.08 14.60 -8.54
N PHE A 427 -6.47 13.89 -7.49
CA PHE A 427 -7.44 12.81 -7.59
C PHE A 427 -8.68 13.14 -6.75
N THR A 428 -9.86 13.26 -7.40
CA THR A 428 -11.14 13.60 -6.76
C THR A 428 -11.73 12.43 -5.99
N ILE A 429 -12.76 12.66 -5.17
CA ILE A 429 -13.39 11.62 -4.35
C ILE A 429 -14.93 11.66 -4.33
N SER A 430 -15.57 12.79 -4.66
CA SER A 430 -17.01 12.99 -4.36
C SER A 430 -17.94 12.10 -5.16
N SER A 431 -17.51 11.61 -6.33
CA SER A 431 -18.29 10.66 -7.13
C SER A 431 -18.10 9.19 -6.69
N HIS A 432 -17.49 8.93 -5.53
CA HIS A 432 -17.42 7.61 -4.93
C HIS A 432 -18.70 7.28 -4.14
N ASN A 433 -19.09 6.00 -4.10
CA ASN A 433 -20.17 5.53 -3.23
C ASN A 433 -19.90 5.93 -1.75
N PRO A 434 -20.88 6.51 -1.01
CA PRO A 434 -22.32 6.51 -1.20
C PRO A 434 -22.91 7.71 -1.98
N PHE A 435 -22.15 8.39 -2.83
CA PHE A 435 -22.60 9.44 -3.72
C PHE A 435 -23.23 10.62 -2.97
N ARG A 436 -22.46 11.29 -2.12
CA ARG A 436 -22.92 12.42 -1.31
C ARG A 436 -22.52 13.75 -1.93
N VAL A 437 -23.46 14.68 -1.95
CA VAL A 437 -23.25 16.10 -2.26
C VAL A 437 -23.40 16.90 -0.96
N PRO A 438 -22.64 17.99 -0.75
CA PRO A 438 -22.81 18.82 0.45
C PRO A 438 -24.25 19.31 0.62
N ASP A 439 -24.79 19.27 1.84
CA ASP A 439 -26.19 19.64 2.16
C ASP A 439 -26.57 21.05 1.66
N ARG A 440 -25.60 21.99 1.64
CA ARG A 440 -25.78 23.34 1.10
C ARG A 440 -26.14 23.38 -0.39
N TYR A 441 -25.98 22.28 -1.08
CA TYR A 441 -26.28 22.11 -2.52
C TYR A 441 -27.46 21.18 -2.79
N GLU A 442 -28.22 20.82 -1.76
CA GLU A 442 -29.42 19.99 -1.94
C GLU A 442 -30.34 20.54 -3.04
N GLY A 443 -30.69 19.71 -4.01
CA GLY A 443 -31.55 20.08 -5.17
C GLY A 443 -30.90 20.97 -6.22
N LYS A 444 -29.63 21.39 -6.06
CA LYS A 444 -28.95 22.25 -7.03
C LYS A 444 -28.59 21.51 -8.32
N PHE A 445 -28.17 20.27 -8.22
CA PHE A 445 -27.67 19.46 -9.34
C PHE A 445 -28.76 18.53 -9.89
N PRO A 446 -28.72 18.16 -11.19
CA PRO A 446 -29.61 17.16 -11.73
C PRO A 446 -29.34 15.80 -11.12
N LYS A 447 -30.37 15.11 -10.61
CA LYS A 447 -30.23 13.77 -10.05
C LYS A 447 -30.05 12.69 -11.11
N GLY A 448 -30.52 12.98 -12.33
CA GLY A 448 -30.48 12.01 -13.41
C GLY A 448 -31.25 10.73 -13.11
N ASN A 449 -30.86 9.62 -13.75
CA ASN A 449 -31.47 8.30 -13.57
C ASN A 449 -30.54 7.28 -12.86
N ARG A 450 -29.33 7.73 -12.43
CA ARG A 450 -28.32 6.91 -11.73
C ARG A 450 -27.87 7.63 -10.47
N LEU A 451 -27.46 6.87 -9.45
CA LEU A 451 -27.02 7.44 -8.17
C LEU A 451 -25.77 8.33 -8.29
N VAL A 452 -24.88 8.03 -9.23
CA VAL A 452 -23.64 8.78 -9.45
C VAL A 452 -23.87 10.15 -10.10
N HIS A 453 -24.99 10.37 -10.80
CA HIS A 453 -25.19 11.56 -11.64
C HIS A 453 -25.15 12.86 -10.83
N GLU A 454 -25.80 12.92 -9.66
CA GLU A 454 -25.80 14.14 -8.84
C GLU A 454 -24.38 14.53 -8.38
N THR A 455 -23.57 13.54 -8.03
CA THR A 455 -22.17 13.77 -7.62
C THR A 455 -21.24 14.08 -8.80
N VAL A 456 -21.49 13.50 -9.97
CA VAL A 456 -20.80 13.86 -11.22
C VAL A 456 -21.06 15.33 -11.57
N ALA A 457 -22.32 15.79 -11.49
CA ALA A 457 -22.66 17.18 -11.72
C ALA A 457 -22.05 18.13 -10.68
N TYR A 458 -21.94 17.67 -9.43
CA TYR A 458 -21.23 18.40 -8.37
C TYR A 458 -19.73 18.50 -8.65
N THR A 459 -19.07 17.41 -9.06
CA THR A 459 -17.63 17.41 -9.41
C THR A 459 -17.38 18.33 -10.62
N ASP A 460 -18.23 18.33 -11.63
CA ASP A 460 -18.15 19.28 -12.75
C ASP A 460 -18.22 20.75 -12.29
N TYR A 461 -19.13 21.04 -11.36
CA TYR A 461 -19.22 22.37 -10.75
C TYR A 461 -17.96 22.70 -9.91
N ALA A 462 -17.44 21.76 -9.16
CA ALA A 462 -16.21 21.94 -8.37
C ALA A 462 -14.99 22.21 -9.26
N LEU A 463 -14.89 21.51 -10.39
CA LEU A 463 -13.87 21.77 -11.42
C LEU A 463 -13.99 23.18 -12.01
N LYS A 464 -15.21 23.61 -12.35
CA LYS A 464 -15.43 25.00 -12.82
C LYS A 464 -14.89 26.01 -11.82
N LYS A 465 -15.15 25.80 -10.51
CA LYS A 465 -14.64 26.65 -9.44
C LYS A 465 -13.12 26.61 -9.30
N PHE A 466 -12.53 25.42 -9.48
CA PHE A 466 -11.09 25.26 -9.53
C PHE A 466 -10.45 26.12 -10.62
N PHE A 467 -10.95 26.03 -11.85
CA PHE A 467 -10.44 26.83 -12.98
C PHE A 467 -10.68 28.32 -12.80
N GLU A 468 -11.83 28.74 -12.23
CA GLU A 468 -12.10 30.14 -11.89
C GLU A 468 -11.09 30.73 -10.89
N SER A 469 -10.57 29.89 -9.99
CA SER A 469 -9.54 30.27 -9.02
C SER A 469 -8.13 30.18 -9.61
N ALA A 470 -7.82 29.11 -10.34
CA ALA A 470 -6.54 28.93 -11.01
C ALA A 470 -6.23 30.06 -11.99
N LYS A 471 -7.23 30.56 -12.75
CA LYS A 471 -7.09 31.71 -13.65
C LYS A 471 -6.60 33.01 -13.01
N LYS A 472 -6.61 33.09 -11.69
CA LYS A 472 -6.14 34.27 -10.93
C LYS A 472 -4.69 34.14 -10.44
N THR A 473 -4.05 33.03 -10.68
CA THR A 473 -2.68 32.74 -10.24
C THR A 473 -1.69 32.99 -11.37
N ASP A 474 -0.42 33.26 -11.00
CA ASP A 474 0.64 33.57 -11.97
C ASP A 474 1.11 32.34 -12.76
N TRP A 475 0.77 31.13 -12.31
CA TRP A 475 1.18 29.89 -12.96
C TRP A 475 0.18 29.41 -14.04
N TYR A 476 -1.06 29.91 -14.06
CA TYR A 476 -2.13 29.39 -14.90
C TYR A 476 -1.80 29.40 -16.40
N GLU A 477 -1.38 30.56 -16.92
CA GLU A 477 -1.07 30.74 -18.34
C GLU A 477 0.12 29.88 -18.84
N ASN A 478 1.01 29.46 -17.92
CA ASN A 478 2.13 28.58 -18.24
C ASN A 478 1.85 27.13 -17.79
N THR A 479 0.62 26.65 -17.99
CA THR A 479 0.23 25.33 -17.49
C THR A 479 -0.48 24.49 -18.55
N LEU A 480 -0.02 23.24 -18.66
CA LEU A 480 -0.71 22.18 -19.38
C LEU A 480 -1.62 21.42 -18.41
N PHE A 481 -2.92 21.46 -18.65
CA PHE A 481 -3.89 20.68 -17.88
C PHE A 481 -4.25 19.40 -18.63
N VAL A 482 -4.26 18.29 -17.90
CA VAL A 482 -4.74 16.98 -18.40
C VAL A 482 -5.85 16.52 -17.47
N ILE A 483 -7.04 16.31 -18.00
CA ILE A 483 -8.19 15.79 -17.26
C ILE A 483 -8.50 14.40 -17.78
N THR A 484 -8.56 13.42 -16.89
CA THR A 484 -8.95 12.04 -17.19
C THR A 484 -9.75 11.46 -16.03
N ALA A 485 -10.09 10.18 -16.09
CA ALA A 485 -10.74 9.48 -14.99
C ALA A 485 -9.96 8.21 -14.63
N ASP A 486 -10.16 7.72 -13.41
CA ASP A 486 -9.59 6.45 -12.97
C ASP A 486 -10.33 5.25 -13.58
N HIS A 487 -11.66 5.24 -13.53
CA HIS A 487 -12.53 4.23 -14.11
C HIS A 487 -13.96 4.75 -14.25
N THR A 488 -14.81 3.94 -14.89
CA THR A 488 -16.25 4.21 -14.97
C THR A 488 -16.95 3.78 -13.67
N SER A 489 -18.12 4.30 -13.39
CA SER A 489 -18.93 3.82 -12.27
C SER A 489 -19.38 2.36 -12.47
N SER A 490 -19.65 1.65 -11.38
CA SER A 490 -20.07 0.23 -11.38
C SER A 490 -21.59 0.03 -11.42
N ASP A 491 -22.35 1.07 -11.75
CA ASP A 491 -23.81 1.07 -11.77
C ASP A 491 -24.36 0.28 -12.99
N ASP A 492 -25.41 -0.49 -12.81
CA ASP A 492 -26.03 -1.36 -13.84
C ASP A 492 -27.06 -0.65 -14.72
N LYS A 493 -27.45 0.59 -14.41
CA LYS A 493 -28.38 1.40 -15.23
C LYS A 493 -27.68 2.21 -16.29
N ARG A 494 -26.72 1.59 -16.98
CA ARG A 494 -25.94 2.21 -18.05
C ARG A 494 -26.51 1.85 -19.41
N ASP A 495 -26.17 2.64 -20.43
CA ASP A 495 -26.43 2.26 -21.81
C ASP A 495 -25.76 0.93 -22.15
N LEU A 496 -26.35 0.16 -23.08
CA LEU A 496 -25.87 -1.17 -23.47
C LEU A 496 -24.41 -1.17 -23.92
N TYR A 497 -23.97 -0.09 -24.56
CA TYR A 497 -22.57 0.04 -24.97
C TYR A 497 -21.64 0.03 -23.77
N TYR A 498 -21.95 0.79 -22.73
CA TYR A 498 -21.11 0.89 -21.52
C TYR A 498 -21.23 -0.31 -20.56
N LEU A 499 -22.18 -1.21 -20.82
CA LEU A 499 -22.30 -2.48 -20.11
C LEU A 499 -21.44 -3.60 -20.74
N ASN A 500 -21.01 -3.43 -22.00
CA ASN A 500 -20.12 -4.42 -22.63
C ASN A 500 -18.69 -4.36 -22.07
N PRO A 501 -17.88 -5.41 -22.28
CA PRO A 501 -16.51 -5.48 -21.72
C PRO A 501 -15.61 -4.30 -22.10
N LEU A 502 -15.73 -3.73 -23.31
CA LEU A 502 -14.92 -2.60 -23.75
C LEU A 502 -15.48 -1.27 -23.22
N GLY A 503 -16.77 -0.98 -23.47
CA GLY A 503 -17.41 0.28 -23.05
C GLY A 503 -17.37 0.50 -21.54
N SER A 504 -17.31 -0.60 -20.74
CA SER A 504 -17.19 -0.52 -19.28
C SER A 504 -15.87 0.08 -18.80
N TYR A 505 -14.89 0.31 -19.67
CA TYR A 505 -13.61 0.98 -19.38
C TYR A 505 -13.52 2.37 -20.01
N LYS A 506 -14.52 2.83 -20.78
CA LYS A 506 -14.43 4.07 -21.55
C LYS A 506 -14.48 5.31 -20.64
N ILE A 507 -13.41 6.13 -20.71
CA ILE A 507 -13.22 7.32 -19.88
C ILE A 507 -12.89 8.54 -20.78
N PRO A 508 -13.13 9.78 -20.33
CA PRO A 508 -12.67 10.96 -21.05
C PRO A 508 -11.16 11.19 -20.86
N ILE A 509 -10.49 11.74 -21.88
CA ILE A 509 -9.20 12.41 -21.76
C ILE A 509 -9.28 13.74 -22.47
N MET A 510 -8.92 14.82 -21.77
CA MET A 510 -8.86 16.19 -22.30
C MET A 510 -7.47 16.76 -22.01
N VAL A 511 -6.90 17.46 -22.99
CA VAL A 511 -5.61 18.13 -22.85
C VAL A 511 -5.80 19.60 -23.22
N MET A 512 -5.40 20.50 -22.31
CA MET A 512 -5.59 21.93 -22.42
C MET A 512 -4.24 22.63 -22.25
N ASP A 513 -3.71 23.23 -23.31
CA ASP A 513 -2.57 24.14 -23.26
C ASP A 513 -3.09 25.57 -23.26
N VAL A 514 -3.19 26.17 -22.06
CA VAL A 514 -3.85 27.48 -21.88
C VAL A 514 -3.05 28.61 -22.51
N GLY A 515 -1.74 28.50 -22.58
CA GLY A 515 -0.86 29.54 -23.16
C GLY A 515 -0.80 29.53 -24.69
N ASN A 516 -1.42 28.55 -25.35
CA ASN A 516 -1.43 28.38 -26.82
C ASN A 516 -2.85 28.23 -27.37
N GLU A 517 -3.81 29.01 -26.86
CA GLU A 517 -5.19 29.09 -27.43
C GLU A 517 -5.23 29.72 -28.83
#